data_69e6c9f980b87e10b0841b1197b262c4
#
_entry.id   69e6c9f980b87e10b0841b1197b262c4
#
_cell.length_a   1.000
_cell.length_b   1.000
_cell.length_c   1.000
_cell.angle_alpha   90.00
_cell.angle_beta   90.00
_cell.angle_gamma   90.00
#
_symmetry.space_group_name_H-M   'P 1'
#
loop_
_entity.id
_entity.type
_entity.pdbx_description
1 polymer ?
#
loop_
_entity_poly.entity_id
_entity_poly.type
_entity_poly.pdbx_seq_one_letter_code
_entity_poly.pdbx_strand_id
1 'polypeptide(L)'
;AGRKSGMEGIDLEFDLDGTRYIINIKSGPNWGNSTQIRKMIEDFKKAKKILRTSGAIFPIEAINGCCYGRDNNPEKGDYQKLCGQLFWQFISGNERLYLDIIEPLGHQAKERNDIFMESYVKVINKFTKEFSNDFCDDDGTIKWAEIVKLNSEKR
;
A
#
# COMPACT_ATOMS: atom_id res chain seq x y z
N ALA A 1 -13.21 -11.79 -14.53
CA ALA A 1 -13.10 -10.79 -13.47
C ALA A 1 -12.57 -11.43 -12.19
N GLY A 2 -11.61 -10.79 -11.55
CA GLY A 2 -11.04 -11.25 -10.29
C GLY A 2 -12.03 -11.11 -9.14
N ARG A 3 -11.92 -11.95 -8.12
CA ARG A 3 -12.72 -11.91 -6.90
C ARG A 3 -11.81 -11.79 -5.66
N LYS A 4 -12.33 -11.20 -4.59
CA LYS A 4 -11.67 -11.24 -3.28
C LYS A 4 -11.53 -12.69 -2.85
N SER A 5 -10.33 -13.09 -2.44
CA SER A 5 -10.09 -14.45 -1.92
C SER A 5 -10.60 -14.60 -0.48
N GLY A 6 -11.06 -15.80 -0.13
CA GLY A 6 -11.34 -16.17 1.25
C GLY A 6 -10.12 -16.76 2.00
N MET A 7 -8.99 -16.89 1.32
CA MET A 7 -7.77 -17.47 1.90
C MET A 7 -6.93 -16.40 2.60
N GLU A 8 -6.36 -16.76 3.77
CA GLU A 8 -5.50 -15.87 4.54
C GLU A 8 -4.31 -15.39 3.71
N GLY A 9 -4.04 -14.07 3.74
CA GLY A 9 -2.93 -13.46 3.03
C GLY A 9 -3.10 -13.31 1.52
N ILE A 10 -4.25 -13.71 0.95
CA ILE A 10 -4.56 -13.58 -0.47
C ILE A 10 -5.66 -12.53 -0.65
N ASP A 11 -5.35 -11.47 -1.36
CA ASP A 11 -6.28 -10.34 -1.57
C ASP A 11 -7.19 -10.56 -2.77
N LEU A 12 -6.65 -11.15 -3.85
CA LEU A 12 -7.36 -11.35 -5.11
C LEU A 12 -7.06 -12.73 -5.71
N GLU A 13 -8.04 -13.35 -6.34
CA GLU A 13 -7.87 -14.57 -7.12
C GLU A 13 -8.66 -14.51 -8.42
N PHE A 14 -8.11 -15.06 -9.50
CA PHE A 14 -8.77 -15.20 -10.79
C PHE A 14 -8.09 -16.26 -11.68
N ASP A 15 -8.80 -16.69 -12.71
CA ASP A 15 -8.28 -17.56 -13.75
C ASP A 15 -7.99 -16.75 -15.01
N LEU A 16 -6.83 -16.98 -15.61
CA LEU A 16 -6.43 -16.40 -16.87
C LEU A 16 -5.63 -17.45 -17.67
N ASP A 17 -6.01 -17.70 -18.90
CA ASP A 17 -5.35 -18.62 -19.83
C ASP A 17 -5.05 -20.01 -19.22
N GLY A 18 -6.03 -20.56 -18.49
CA GLY A 18 -5.91 -21.88 -17.88
C GLY A 18 -5.01 -21.92 -16.62
N THR A 19 -4.57 -20.80 -16.12
CA THR A 19 -3.79 -20.67 -14.89
C THR A 19 -4.59 -19.94 -13.83
N ARG A 20 -4.61 -20.45 -12.60
CA ARG A 20 -5.17 -19.76 -11.43
C ARG A 20 -4.12 -18.88 -10.81
N TYR A 21 -4.41 -17.59 -10.70
CA TYR A 21 -3.56 -16.62 -10.01
C TYR A 21 -4.09 -16.32 -8.63
N ILE A 22 -3.19 -16.36 -7.65
CA ILE A 22 -3.42 -15.90 -6.27
C ILE A 22 -2.51 -14.72 -5.99
N ILE A 23 -3.08 -13.62 -5.53
CA ILE A 23 -2.38 -12.33 -5.46
C ILE A 23 -2.44 -11.76 -4.05
N ASN A 24 -1.28 -11.38 -3.53
CA ASN A 24 -1.15 -10.52 -2.36
C ASN A 24 -0.78 -9.11 -2.83
N ILE A 25 -1.57 -8.10 -2.44
CA ILE A 25 -1.42 -6.72 -2.90
C ILE A 25 -0.75 -5.86 -1.83
N LYS A 26 0.25 -5.09 -2.25
CA LYS A 26 1.00 -4.16 -1.41
C LYS A 26 1.08 -2.78 -2.06
N SER A 27 1.26 -1.74 -1.24
CA SER A 27 1.40 -0.38 -1.74
C SER A 27 2.61 -0.23 -2.67
N GLY A 28 3.79 -0.69 -2.27
CA GLY A 28 5.01 -0.53 -3.06
C GLY A 28 6.06 -1.61 -2.84
N PRO A 29 7.19 -1.58 -3.55
CA PRO A 29 8.17 -2.68 -3.58
C PRO A 29 8.88 -2.94 -2.24
N ASN A 30 9.01 -1.94 -1.40
CA ASN A 30 9.73 -2.01 -0.10
C ASN A 30 8.79 -2.15 1.09
N TRP A 31 7.65 -2.83 0.92
CA TRP A 31 6.57 -2.92 1.89
C TRP A 31 6.89 -3.75 3.13
N GLY A 32 7.84 -4.66 3.08
CA GLY A 32 8.02 -5.63 4.15
C GLY A 32 9.47 -5.94 4.50
N ASN A 33 9.67 -6.30 5.77
CA ASN A 33 10.90 -6.91 6.25
C ASN A 33 10.93 -8.43 5.95
N SER A 34 12.05 -9.09 6.27
CA SER A 34 12.26 -10.52 6.01
C SER A 34 11.20 -11.43 6.64
N THR A 35 10.69 -11.08 7.81
CA THR A 35 9.64 -11.85 8.50
C THR A 35 8.29 -11.75 7.79
N GLN A 36 7.93 -10.55 7.35
CA GLN A 36 6.69 -10.30 6.61
C GLN A 36 6.72 -10.97 5.22
N ILE A 37 7.86 -10.94 4.55
CA ILE A 37 8.04 -11.63 3.27
C ILE A 37 7.93 -13.15 3.45
N ARG A 38 8.54 -13.71 4.49
CA ARG A 38 8.44 -15.14 4.81
C ARG A 38 6.99 -15.55 5.07
N LYS A 39 6.26 -14.77 5.87
CA LYS A 39 4.83 -15.03 6.12
C LYS A 39 4.03 -15.03 4.82
N MET A 40 4.22 -14.06 3.94
CA MET A 40 3.54 -14.02 2.64
C MET A 40 3.83 -15.29 1.81
N ILE A 41 5.08 -15.76 1.78
CA ILE A 41 5.46 -17.00 1.08
C ILE A 41 4.74 -18.21 1.69
N GLU A 42 4.66 -18.28 3.02
CA GLU A 42 3.92 -19.34 3.71
C GLU A 42 2.42 -19.30 3.39
N ASP A 43 1.82 -18.12 3.33
CA ASP A 43 0.43 -17.93 2.96
C ASP A 43 0.17 -18.38 1.50
N PHE A 44 1.07 -18.05 0.56
CA PHE A 44 1.01 -18.58 -0.79
C PHE A 44 1.09 -20.10 -0.85
N LYS A 45 2.00 -20.72 -0.09
CA LYS A 45 2.14 -22.19 -0.03
C LYS A 45 0.88 -22.84 0.54
N LYS A 46 0.29 -22.27 1.59
CA LYS A 46 -0.99 -22.74 2.16
C LYS A 46 -2.13 -22.62 1.15
N ALA A 47 -2.25 -21.47 0.50
CA ALA A 47 -3.28 -21.22 -0.50
C ALA A 47 -3.18 -22.20 -1.68
N LYS A 48 -1.97 -22.40 -2.23
CA LYS A 48 -1.73 -23.39 -3.29
C LYS A 48 -2.14 -24.82 -2.85
N LYS A 49 -1.86 -25.19 -1.58
CA LYS A 49 -2.27 -26.49 -1.03
C LYS A 49 -3.79 -26.61 -0.93
N ILE A 50 -4.47 -25.61 -0.39
CA ILE A 50 -5.94 -25.58 -0.28
C ILE A 50 -6.60 -25.74 -1.65
N LEU A 51 -6.16 -24.97 -2.64
CA LEU A 51 -6.71 -25.03 -3.99
C LEU A 51 -6.51 -26.40 -4.64
N ARG A 52 -5.33 -27.01 -4.49
CA ARG A 52 -5.06 -28.36 -5.02
C ARG A 52 -5.94 -29.43 -4.36
N THR A 53 -6.13 -29.35 -3.04
CA THR A 53 -7.01 -30.30 -2.32
C THR A 53 -8.49 -30.10 -2.65
N SER A 54 -8.89 -28.92 -3.08
CA SER A 54 -10.25 -28.61 -3.54
C SER A 54 -10.51 -29.01 -5.01
N GLY A 55 -9.59 -29.75 -5.63
CA GLY A 55 -9.75 -30.29 -6.98
C GLY A 55 -9.28 -29.37 -8.12
N ALA A 56 -8.48 -28.32 -7.82
CA ALA A 56 -7.88 -27.51 -8.86
C ALA A 56 -6.85 -28.33 -9.66
N ILE A 57 -7.15 -28.55 -10.92
CA ILE A 57 -6.28 -29.26 -11.88
C ILE A 57 -5.40 -28.32 -12.69
N PHE A 58 -5.60 -27.01 -12.52
CA PHE A 58 -4.87 -25.94 -13.22
C PHE A 58 -3.55 -25.62 -12.52
N PRO A 59 -2.54 -25.11 -13.25
CA PRO A 59 -1.40 -24.44 -12.66
C PRO A 59 -1.85 -23.30 -11.71
N ILE A 60 -1.16 -23.14 -10.59
CA ILE A 60 -1.46 -22.08 -9.61
C ILE A 60 -0.21 -21.23 -9.43
N GLU A 61 -0.31 -19.97 -9.85
CA GLU A 61 0.76 -19.00 -9.78
C GLU A 61 0.51 -17.97 -8.68
N ALA A 62 1.55 -17.63 -7.94
CA ALA A 62 1.50 -16.65 -6.86
C ALA A 62 2.12 -15.34 -7.30
N ILE A 63 1.41 -14.23 -7.05
CA ILE A 63 1.85 -12.88 -7.42
C ILE A 63 1.87 -11.99 -6.19
N ASN A 64 3.00 -11.35 -5.91
CA ASN A 64 3.04 -10.18 -5.04
C ASN A 64 2.90 -8.92 -5.91
N GLY A 65 1.72 -8.35 -5.95
CA GLY A 65 1.40 -7.14 -6.68
C GLY A 65 1.74 -5.89 -5.86
N CYS A 66 2.50 -4.96 -6.42
CA CYS A 66 2.80 -3.67 -5.82
C CYS A 66 2.18 -2.55 -6.64
N CYS A 67 1.36 -1.69 -6.01
CA CYS A 67 0.62 -0.65 -6.71
C CYS A 67 1.51 0.38 -7.40
N TYR A 68 2.74 0.60 -6.89
CA TYR A 68 3.72 1.51 -7.50
C TYR A 68 5.14 0.94 -7.41
N GLY A 69 6.09 1.63 -8.03
CA GLY A 69 7.51 1.27 -8.04
C GLY A 69 7.91 0.35 -9.17
N ARG A 70 9.12 -0.18 -9.08
CA ARG A 70 9.71 -1.08 -10.07
C ARG A 70 10.46 -2.21 -9.37
N ASP A 71 10.51 -3.37 -9.99
CA ASP A 71 11.39 -4.48 -9.62
C ASP A 71 12.02 -5.03 -10.90
N ASN A 72 13.36 -4.97 -11.00
CA ASN A 72 14.08 -5.41 -12.19
C ASN A 72 14.25 -6.94 -12.26
N ASN A 73 13.92 -7.64 -11.17
CA ASN A 73 13.97 -9.09 -11.10
C ASN A 73 12.67 -9.62 -10.54
N PRO A 74 11.59 -9.67 -11.34
CA PRO A 74 10.25 -10.06 -10.87
C PRO A 74 10.17 -11.50 -10.38
N GLU A 75 10.96 -12.41 -10.93
CA GLU A 75 10.96 -13.82 -10.52
C GLU A 75 11.67 -14.01 -9.18
N LYS A 76 10.95 -14.52 -8.17
CA LYS A 76 11.44 -14.74 -6.80
C LYS A 76 11.42 -16.22 -6.40
N GLY A 77 11.21 -17.13 -7.34
CA GLY A 77 11.13 -18.56 -7.15
C GLY A 77 9.75 -19.03 -6.65
N ASP A 78 9.37 -18.73 -5.44
CA ASP A 78 8.06 -19.12 -4.88
C ASP A 78 6.88 -18.28 -5.42
N TYR A 79 7.16 -17.10 -5.97
CA TYR A 79 6.18 -16.13 -6.49
C TYR A 79 6.83 -15.15 -7.47
N GLN A 80 6.00 -14.46 -8.25
CA GLN A 80 6.42 -13.32 -9.05
C GLN A 80 6.07 -12.01 -8.35
N LYS A 81 6.95 -11.01 -8.43
CA LYS A 81 6.73 -9.67 -7.89
C LYS A 81 6.53 -8.68 -9.02
N LEU A 82 5.30 -8.29 -9.23
CA LEU A 82 4.92 -7.33 -10.26
C LEU A 82 4.68 -5.95 -9.62
N CYS A 83 5.35 -4.90 -10.13
CA CYS A 83 5.27 -3.56 -9.56
C CYS A 83 4.82 -2.53 -10.60
N GLY A 84 4.03 -1.55 -10.14
CA GLY A 84 3.60 -0.40 -10.94
C GLY A 84 2.92 -0.82 -12.24
N GLN A 85 3.42 -0.34 -13.38
CA GLN A 85 2.83 -0.62 -14.69
C GLN A 85 2.60 -2.11 -14.94
N LEU A 86 3.59 -2.97 -14.65
CA LEU A 86 3.47 -4.42 -14.87
C LEU A 86 2.34 -5.04 -14.05
N PHE A 87 2.18 -4.62 -12.81
CA PHE A 87 1.09 -5.11 -11.97
C PHE A 87 -0.29 -4.66 -12.47
N TRP A 88 -0.44 -3.37 -12.78
CA TRP A 88 -1.70 -2.83 -13.28
C TRP A 88 -2.09 -3.40 -14.64
N GLN A 89 -1.13 -3.55 -15.55
CA GLN A 89 -1.34 -4.22 -16.84
C GLN A 89 -1.76 -5.68 -16.67
N PHE A 90 -1.11 -6.41 -15.77
CA PHE A 90 -1.41 -7.81 -15.51
C PHE A 90 -2.85 -8.02 -15.03
N ILE A 91 -3.35 -7.21 -14.12
CA ILE A 91 -4.71 -7.38 -13.56
C ILE A 91 -5.82 -6.78 -14.43
N SER A 92 -5.51 -5.88 -15.34
CA SER A 92 -6.51 -5.15 -16.13
C SER A 92 -6.45 -5.38 -17.63
N GLY A 93 -5.31 -5.83 -18.14
CA GLY A 93 -5.02 -5.84 -19.58
C GLY A 93 -4.72 -4.47 -20.19
N ASN A 94 -4.76 -3.38 -19.39
CA ASN A 94 -4.51 -2.02 -19.86
C ASN A 94 -3.12 -1.54 -19.42
N GLU A 95 -2.23 -1.29 -20.39
CA GLU A 95 -0.87 -0.81 -20.15
C GLU A 95 -0.80 0.58 -19.49
N ARG A 96 -1.84 1.39 -19.63
CA ARG A 96 -1.91 2.75 -19.13
C ARG A 96 -2.64 2.88 -17.79
N LEU A 97 -3.27 1.82 -17.27
CA LEU A 97 -4.09 1.92 -16.07
C LEU A 97 -3.34 2.53 -14.88
N TYR A 98 -2.04 2.28 -14.76
CA TYR A 98 -1.20 2.87 -13.69
C TYR A 98 -1.12 4.40 -13.72
N LEU A 99 -1.39 5.02 -14.87
CA LEU A 99 -1.52 6.48 -15.03
C LEU A 99 -3.00 6.89 -14.90
N ASP A 100 -3.88 6.18 -15.59
CA ASP A 100 -5.30 6.54 -15.70
C ASP A 100 -6.01 6.49 -14.33
N ILE A 101 -5.57 5.62 -13.42
CA ILE A 101 -6.13 5.48 -12.06
C ILE A 101 -5.87 6.73 -11.18
N ILE A 102 -4.88 7.55 -11.54
CA ILE A 102 -4.53 8.77 -10.79
C ILE A 102 -5.33 9.97 -11.31
N GLU A 103 -5.76 9.94 -12.57
CA GLU A 103 -6.45 11.05 -13.22
C GLU A 103 -7.71 11.50 -12.48
N PRO A 104 -8.63 10.60 -12.04
CA PRO A 104 -9.79 11.00 -11.25
C PRO A 104 -9.45 11.65 -9.91
N LEU A 105 -8.35 11.21 -9.28
CA LEU A 105 -7.88 11.80 -8.01
C LEU A 105 -7.36 13.23 -8.25
N GLY A 106 -6.64 13.44 -9.36
CA GLY A 106 -6.15 14.77 -9.76
C GLY A 106 -7.29 15.75 -10.07
N HIS A 107 -8.34 15.29 -10.73
CA HIS A 107 -9.50 16.12 -11.09
C HIS A 107 -10.28 16.57 -9.85
N GLN A 108 -10.59 15.66 -8.94
CA GLN A 108 -11.27 16.00 -7.67
C GLN A 108 -10.40 16.85 -6.73
N ALA A 109 -9.08 16.59 -6.69
CA ALA A 109 -8.15 17.40 -5.91
C ALA A 109 -8.06 18.83 -6.45
N LYS A 110 -8.11 19.03 -7.76
CA LYS A 110 -8.07 20.35 -8.39
C LYS A 110 -9.32 21.17 -8.10
N GLU A 111 -10.51 20.56 -8.17
CA GLU A 111 -11.78 21.24 -7.87
C GLU A 111 -11.92 21.63 -6.38
N ARG A 112 -11.28 20.90 -5.48
CA ARG A 112 -11.32 21.14 -4.02
C ARG A 112 -10.06 21.79 -3.48
N ASN A 113 -9.09 22.10 -4.35
CA ASN A 113 -7.78 22.60 -3.93
C ASN A 113 -7.89 23.90 -3.12
N ASP A 114 -8.74 24.83 -3.53
CA ASP A 114 -8.86 26.13 -2.86
C ASP A 114 -9.45 25.97 -1.46
N ILE A 115 -10.51 25.17 -1.30
CA ILE A 115 -11.13 24.86 -0.01
C ILE A 115 -10.16 24.09 0.88
N PHE A 116 -9.42 23.14 0.29
CA PHE A 116 -8.39 22.38 1.01
C PHE A 116 -7.26 23.30 1.49
N MET A 117 -6.75 24.17 0.61
CA MET A 117 -5.66 25.08 0.95
C MET A 117 -6.06 26.09 2.03
N GLU A 118 -7.26 26.65 1.98
CA GLU A 118 -7.77 27.50 3.05
C GLU A 118 -7.83 26.78 4.40
N SER A 119 -8.36 25.55 4.40
CA SER A 119 -8.45 24.73 5.61
C SER A 119 -7.07 24.36 6.14
N TYR A 120 -6.16 23.97 5.24
CA TYR A 120 -4.78 23.62 5.55
C TYR A 120 -4.03 24.80 6.18
N VAL A 121 -4.12 25.99 5.58
CA VAL A 121 -3.49 27.21 6.10
C VAL A 121 -4.04 27.57 7.49
N LYS A 122 -5.36 27.45 7.70
CA LYS A 122 -5.98 27.69 9.02
C LYS A 122 -5.43 26.71 10.08
N VAL A 123 -5.29 25.44 9.74
CA VAL A 123 -4.74 24.42 10.66
C VAL A 123 -3.27 24.70 10.99
N ILE A 124 -2.46 25.02 9.97
CA ILE A 124 -1.04 25.36 10.17
C ILE A 124 -0.90 26.60 11.04
N ASN A 125 -1.66 27.66 10.75
CA ASN A 125 -1.61 28.89 11.55
C ASN A 125 -2.04 28.66 12.99
N LYS A 126 -3.09 27.87 13.21
CA LYS A 126 -3.54 27.50 14.55
C LYS A 126 -2.47 26.69 15.29
N PHE A 127 -1.93 25.66 14.66
CA PHE A 127 -0.86 24.83 15.23
C PHE A 127 0.37 25.68 15.58
N THR A 128 0.84 26.52 14.66
CA THR A 128 2.00 27.38 14.87
C THR A 128 1.79 28.29 16.06
N LYS A 129 0.60 28.90 16.17
CA LYS A 129 0.27 29.79 17.30
C LYS A 129 0.25 29.02 18.64
N GLU A 130 -0.43 27.87 18.68
CA GLU A 130 -0.49 27.04 19.88
C GLU A 130 0.90 26.53 20.26
N PHE A 131 1.67 26.01 19.30
CA PHE A 131 3.02 25.52 19.53
C PHE A 131 3.95 26.62 20.05
N SER A 132 3.91 27.82 19.46
CA SER A 132 4.73 28.93 19.91
C SER A 132 4.36 29.37 21.32
N ASN A 133 3.09 29.46 21.66
CA ASN A 133 2.63 29.83 22.97
C ASN A 133 3.01 28.83 24.07
N ASP A 134 2.85 27.56 23.76
CA ASP A 134 2.96 26.46 24.74
C ASP A 134 4.42 25.98 24.89
N PHE A 135 5.16 25.97 23.78
CA PHE A 135 6.47 25.30 23.69
C PHE A 135 7.64 26.20 23.24
N CYS A 136 7.45 27.50 23.11
CA CYS A 136 8.55 28.41 22.81
C CYS A 136 8.66 29.54 23.86
N ASP A 137 9.88 30.04 24.04
CA ASP A 137 10.13 31.31 24.76
C ASP A 137 9.83 32.50 23.85
N ASP A 138 9.84 33.71 24.40
CA ASP A 138 9.52 34.96 23.67
C ASP A 138 10.46 35.22 22.48
N ASP A 139 11.67 34.68 22.52
CA ASP A 139 12.66 34.74 21.44
C ASP A 139 12.51 33.62 20.39
N GLY A 140 11.53 32.73 20.55
CA GLY A 140 11.28 31.58 19.65
C GLY A 140 12.09 30.33 19.98
N THR A 141 12.88 30.31 21.06
CA THR A 141 13.63 29.14 21.49
C THR A 141 12.67 28.03 21.98
N ILE A 142 12.86 26.81 21.51
CA ILE A 142 11.97 25.68 21.84
C ILE A 142 12.26 25.14 23.25
N LYS A 143 11.23 25.02 24.06
CA LYS A 143 11.24 24.42 25.41
C LYS A 143 11.16 22.89 25.31
N TRP A 144 12.24 22.22 24.94
CA TRP A 144 12.27 20.79 24.75
C TRP A 144 11.79 19.97 25.94
N ALA A 145 12.06 20.44 27.17
CA ALA A 145 11.60 19.77 28.39
C ALA A 145 10.07 19.67 28.46
N GLU A 146 9.36 20.74 28.06
CA GLU A 146 7.89 20.77 28.07
C GLU A 146 7.30 19.83 27.01
N ILE A 147 7.91 19.73 25.83
CA ILE A 147 7.52 18.77 24.80
C ILE A 147 7.70 17.33 25.30
N VAL A 148 8.82 17.04 25.95
CA VAL A 148 9.10 15.71 26.50
C VAL A 148 8.10 15.37 27.60
N LYS A 149 7.80 16.29 28.52
CA LYS A 149 6.79 16.11 29.57
C LYS A 149 5.40 15.82 28.96
N LEU A 150 4.95 16.63 27.99
CA LEU A 150 3.66 16.43 27.34
C LEU A 150 3.51 15.01 26.77
N ASN A 151 4.57 14.47 26.17
CA ASN A 151 4.54 13.17 25.51
C ASN A 151 4.82 11.98 26.44
N SER A 152 5.47 12.18 27.56
CA SER A 152 6.06 11.10 28.36
C SER A 152 5.71 11.14 29.85
N GLU A 153 5.12 12.22 30.37
CA GLU A 153 4.74 12.33 31.77
C GLU A 153 3.50 11.46 32.05
N LYS A 154 3.54 10.72 33.13
CA LYS A 154 2.42 9.87 33.56
C LYS A 154 1.25 10.76 34.00
N ARG A 155 0.11 10.60 33.35
CA ARG A 155 -1.17 11.22 33.72
C ARG A 155 -1.79 10.53 34.91
#